data_ed0e3a3cab02b5230f5fa2dc82377bae
#
_entry.id   ed0e3a3cab02b5230f5fa2dc82377bae
#
_cell.length_a   1.000
_cell.length_b   1.000
_cell.length_c   1.000
_cell.angle_alpha   90.00
_cell.angle_beta   90.00
_cell.angle_gamma   90.00
#
_symmetry.space_group_name_H-M   'P 1'
#
loop_
_entity.id
_entity.type
_entity.pdbx_description
1 polymer ?
#
loop_
_entity_poly.entity_id
_entity_poly.type
_entity_poly.pdbx_seq_one_letter_code
_entity_poly.pdbx_strand_id
1 'polypeptide(L)'
;MAIPLVFSPVLIETLADTMLIVDGGVMHNFPVEDVRNMGADIVIGSYTGYDESVTAAEMNSIAKITGRVLMFGGVKDSRDQAKMIDPKYLITPNVKGVQPSDFLQADLIIKRGEDAAELHIADLKHLADSLNAIEPRKRPAPLVKHDSIKVSRVVICGIENTDKENAYGIIGISENQYVSVAMIEEGITRLYSTLLYKSINYCVESTPDGKIALVFTVKEKGPAQLDLGIYYDETYNIGFTVKYSRRNFLNKKYDAFVFANINRYPGMQAQISRNISKNNTLSLSSQVEYFFDFKKLYDNNYKLGEIKFNHFNWDVIGINKAFGSHTKLCASTFYETLYTKVDRNVYSALPDTNSNIYFQYGMRLKMKHNSLDHNIYPKTGARWDIEAKGVLGSHKRVELYGREDSVCDRTSYLKFNTNFQYAFTVMKDHITLLPSASIGIGTDNMNFADEFFIGGYRYNNRYGQIPFAGLKLNQYSTHNYFMTGISLRLQDYTPFGIELLKYVNGIVGVKVMAAYDALSNIDLLNPAYINGAIHEGFLIRTPIGPITFVCANDYKTEKRSLYFSVGFNLPYIK
;
A
#
# COMPACT_ATOMS: atom_id res chain seq x y z
N MET A 1 23.79 -13.64 12.59
CA MET A 1 22.46 -13.16 12.14
C MET A 1 22.19 -13.79 10.78
N ALA A 2 21.19 -14.61 10.65
CA ALA A 2 20.82 -15.20 9.37
C ALA A 2 20.05 -14.15 8.56
N ILE A 3 20.56 -13.79 7.40
CA ILE A 3 19.88 -12.90 6.45
C ILE A 3 19.33 -13.82 5.37
N PRO A 4 18.00 -14.08 5.31
CA PRO A 4 17.43 -14.96 4.30
C PRO A 4 17.76 -14.48 2.88
N LEU A 5 18.05 -15.42 1.98
CA LEU A 5 18.37 -15.17 0.56
C LEU A 5 17.37 -14.25 -0.17
N VAL A 6 16.14 -14.16 0.34
CA VAL A 6 15.08 -13.26 -0.17
C VAL A 6 15.32 -11.78 0.17
N PHE A 7 16.25 -11.45 1.08
CA PHE A 7 16.57 -10.09 1.43
C PHE A 7 17.77 -9.58 0.65
N SER A 8 17.76 -8.30 0.33
CA SER A 8 18.87 -7.66 -0.35
C SER A 8 20.16 -7.80 0.47
N PRO A 9 21.32 -8.04 -0.16
CA PRO A 9 22.60 -8.02 0.52
C PRO A 9 22.80 -6.73 1.31
N VAL A 10 23.44 -6.84 2.48
CA VAL A 10 23.69 -5.72 3.36
C VAL A 10 25.15 -5.27 3.22
N LEU A 11 25.35 -3.99 2.91
CA LEU A 11 26.67 -3.37 2.94
C LEU A 11 27.02 -3.02 4.39
N ILE A 12 28.14 -3.57 4.88
CA ILE A 12 28.71 -3.18 6.18
C ILE A 12 30.02 -2.47 5.92
N GLU A 13 30.10 -1.22 6.35
CA GLU A 13 31.32 -0.44 6.36
C GLU A 13 32.08 -0.75 7.64
N THR A 14 33.29 -1.29 7.52
CA THR A 14 34.25 -1.44 8.62
C THR A 14 35.30 -0.37 8.51
N LEU A 15 36.13 -0.23 9.54
CA LEU A 15 37.25 0.74 9.52
C LEU A 15 38.30 0.46 8.41
N ALA A 16 38.31 -0.77 7.87
CA ALA A 16 39.28 -1.22 6.88
C ALA A 16 38.70 -1.37 5.47
N ASP A 17 37.42 -1.74 5.36
CA ASP A 17 36.82 -2.07 4.05
C ASP A 17 35.28 -2.06 4.10
N THR A 18 34.65 -2.03 2.93
CA THR A 18 33.21 -2.16 2.76
C THR A 18 32.87 -3.58 2.30
N MET A 19 32.21 -4.35 3.15
CA MET A 19 31.83 -5.74 2.85
C MET A 19 30.36 -5.86 2.50
N LEU A 20 30.07 -6.62 1.42
CA LEU A 20 28.74 -7.04 1.08
C LEU A 20 28.42 -8.36 1.80
N ILE A 21 27.51 -8.30 2.76
CA ILE A 21 27.12 -9.49 3.55
C ILE A 21 25.84 -10.06 2.98
N VAL A 22 25.84 -11.38 2.78
CA VAL A 22 24.70 -12.20 2.40
C VAL A 22 24.39 -13.21 3.48
N ASP A 23 23.32 -13.99 3.32
CA ASP A 23 22.98 -15.08 4.22
C ASP A 23 24.14 -16.10 4.28
N GLY A 24 24.62 -16.38 5.50
CA GLY A 24 25.66 -17.39 5.73
C GLY A 24 25.25 -18.79 5.27
N GLY A 25 23.95 -19.09 5.24
CA GLY A 25 23.41 -20.36 4.76
C GLY A 25 23.67 -20.65 3.28
N VAL A 26 24.13 -19.65 2.50
CA VAL A 26 24.58 -19.84 1.11
C VAL A 26 25.86 -20.70 1.05
N MET A 27 26.74 -20.56 2.03
CA MET A 27 28.03 -21.26 2.09
C MET A 27 28.09 -22.31 3.19
N HIS A 28 27.82 -21.92 4.43
CA HIS A 28 27.88 -22.77 5.63
C HIS A 28 26.65 -22.52 6.50
N ASN A 29 25.60 -23.32 6.30
CA ASN A 29 24.34 -23.13 7.04
C ASN A 29 24.40 -23.68 8.48
N PHE A 30 25.35 -24.58 8.76
CA PHE A 30 25.56 -25.20 10.08
C PHE A 30 27.07 -25.26 10.40
N PRO A 31 27.72 -24.18 10.83
CA PRO A 31 29.19 -24.01 10.84
C PRO A 31 29.84 -24.58 12.11
N VAL A 32 29.82 -25.88 12.32
CA VAL A 32 30.40 -26.56 13.51
C VAL A 32 31.92 -26.45 13.53
N GLU A 33 32.56 -26.63 12.38
CA GLU A 33 34.01 -26.55 12.24
C GLU A 33 34.52 -25.14 12.55
N ASP A 34 33.80 -24.13 12.07
CA ASP A 34 34.15 -22.72 12.34
C ASP A 34 34.09 -22.42 13.84
N VAL A 35 33.07 -22.90 14.54
CA VAL A 35 32.94 -22.74 16.01
C VAL A 35 34.08 -23.44 16.74
N ARG A 36 34.51 -24.64 16.30
CA ARG A 36 35.68 -25.34 16.87
C ARG A 36 36.98 -24.58 16.60
N ASN A 37 37.15 -24.07 15.40
CA ASN A 37 38.31 -23.26 15.04
C ASN A 37 38.39 -21.94 15.84
N MET A 38 37.27 -21.47 16.35
CA MET A 38 37.22 -20.35 17.30
C MET A 38 37.59 -20.73 18.73
N GLY A 39 37.91 -22.02 18.98
CA GLY A 39 38.38 -22.53 20.28
C GLY A 39 37.30 -23.17 21.15
N ALA A 40 36.17 -23.59 20.60
CA ALA A 40 35.14 -24.30 21.36
C ALA A 40 35.48 -25.80 21.50
N ASP A 41 35.62 -26.27 22.73
CA ASP A 41 35.85 -27.70 23.05
C ASP A 41 34.55 -28.49 22.92
N ILE A 42 33.42 -27.93 23.31
CA ILE A 42 32.11 -28.53 23.27
C ILE A 42 31.17 -27.68 22.43
N VAL A 43 30.49 -28.32 21.48
CA VAL A 43 29.52 -27.66 20.60
C VAL A 43 28.14 -28.28 20.85
N ILE A 44 27.17 -27.42 21.14
CA ILE A 44 25.75 -27.75 21.18
C ILE A 44 25.12 -27.22 19.91
N GLY A 45 24.43 -28.08 19.14
CA GLY A 45 23.85 -27.73 17.87
C GLY A 45 22.33 -27.89 17.85
N SER A 46 21.62 -26.94 17.22
CA SER A 46 20.21 -27.09 16.85
C SER A 46 20.12 -27.20 15.33
N TYR A 47 19.90 -28.41 14.84
CA TYR A 47 19.90 -28.72 13.42
C TYR A 47 18.48 -28.67 12.85
N THR A 48 18.17 -27.63 12.14
CA THR A 48 16.88 -27.43 11.44
C THR A 48 16.98 -27.75 9.94
N GLY A 49 17.91 -28.64 9.58
CA GLY A 49 18.17 -29.01 8.19
C GLY A 49 16.95 -29.65 7.50
N TYR A 50 16.92 -29.53 6.22
CA TYR A 50 15.86 -30.10 5.38
C TYR A 50 15.97 -31.64 5.37
N ASP A 51 14.82 -32.32 5.53
CA ASP A 51 14.74 -33.76 5.33
C ASP A 51 15.04 -34.07 3.85
N GLU A 52 16.01 -34.97 3.62
CA GLU A 52 16.55 -35.21 2.28
C GLU A 52 15.72 -36.17 1.44
N SER A 53 14.80 -36.88 2.03
CA SER A 53 13.90 -37.80 1.33
C SER A 53 12.79 -37.03 0.58
N VAL A 54 13.17 -36.34 -0.48
CA VAL A 54 12.21 -35.75 -1.40
C VAL A 54 11.77 -36.79 -2.40
N THR A 55 10.48 -37.06 -2.47
CA THR A 55 9.92 -38.02 -3.43
C THR A 55 9.92 -37.44 -4.84
N ALA A 56 9.95 -38.28 -5.88
CA ALA A 56 9.87 -37.86 -7.27
C ALA A 56 8.58 -37.01 -7.56
N ALA A 57 7.50 -37.26 -6.81
CA ALA A 57 6.26 -36.53 -6.91
C ALA A 57 6.37 -35.06 -6.42
N GLU A 58 7.27 -34.79 -5.49
CA GLU A 58 7.52 -33.44 -4.95
C GLU A 58 8.38 -32.61 -5.90
N MET A 59 9.17 -33.25 -6.77
CA MET A 59 10.05 -32.61 -7.77
C MET A 59 9.34 -32.37 -9.11
N ASN A 60 8.12 -31.87 -9.07
CA ASN A 60 7.21 -31.75 -10.21
C ASN A 60 7.32 -30.44 -10.99
N SER A 61 8.29 -29.58 -10.71
CA SER A 61 8.51 -28.33 -11.46
C SER A 61 9.99 -28.00 -11.60
N ILE A 62 10.34 -27.34 -12.71
CA ILE A 62 11.73 -26.88 -12.98
C ILE A 62 12.22 -25.97 -11.84
N ALA A 63 11.37 -25.09 -11.31
CA ALA A 63 11.74 -24.19 -10.22
C ALA A 63 12.13 -24.96 -8.95
N LYS A 64 11.39 -26.02 -8.58
CA LYS A 64 11.73 -26.87 -7.43
C LYS A 64 13.04 -27.64 -7.66
N ILE A 65 13.23 -28.18 -8.85
CA ILE A 65 14.48 -28.88 -9.23
C ILE A 65 15.66 -27.92 -9.15
N THR A 66 15.56 -26.75 -9.79
CA THR A 66 16.63 -25.73 -9.78
C THR A 66 16.95 -25.24 -8.38
N GLY A 67 15.92 -24.94 -7.57
CA GLY A 67 16.10 -24.55 -6.17
C GLY A 67 16.82 -25.63 -5.35
N ARG A 68 16.49 -26.91 -5.57
CA ARG A 68 17.14 -28.04 -4.88
C ARG A 68 18.59 -28.21 -5.30
N VAL A 69 18.88 -28.09 -6.59
CA VAL A 69 20.25 -28.17 -7.11
C VAL A 69 21.14 -27.07 -6.54
N LEU A 70 20.62 -25.83 -6.48
CA LEU A 70 21.35 -24.70 -5.90
C LEU A 70 21.64 -24.88 -4.41
N MET A 71 20.74 -25.51 -3.66
CA MET A 71 20.88 -25.73 -2.20
C MET A 71 21.61 -27.03 -1.85
N PHE A 72 21.86 -27.91 -2.82
CA PHE A 72 22.35 -29.25 -2.54
C PHE A 72 23.72 -29.29 -1.83
N GLY A 73 24.64 -28.39 -2.24
CA GLY A 73 25.96 -28.27 -1.64
C GLY A 73 25.89 -27.91 -0.15
N GLY A 74 25.11 -26.87 0.19
CA GLY A 74 24.94 -26.42 1.57
C GLY A 74 24.19 -27.43 2.47
N VAL A 75 23.22 -28.17 1.91
CA VAL A 75 22.51 -29.24 2.67
C VAL A 75 23.45 -30.38 3.01
N LYS A 76 24.30 -30.82 2.06
CA LYS A 76 25.29 -31.86 2.29
C LYS A 76 26.32 -31.43 3.34
N ASP A 77 26.85 -30.21 3.21
CA ASP A 77 27.80 -29.65 4.18
C ASP A 77 27.19 -29.62 5.59
N SER A 78 26.00 -29.04 5.73
CA SER A 78 25.31 -28.93 7.02
C SER A 78 25.09 -30.29 7.71
N ARG A 79 24.81 -31.33 6.93
CA ARG A 79 24.68 -32.71 7.47
C ARG A 79 26.02 -33.25 7.93
N ASP A 80 27.07 -33.05 7.15
CA ASP A 80 28.41 -33.54 7.51
C ASP A 80 28.93 -32.82 8.76
N GLN A 81 28.67 -31.53 8.87
CA GLN A 81 28.95 -30.74 10.06
C GLN A 81 28.13 -31.22 11.29
N ALA A 82 26.84 -31.56 11.13
CA ALA A 82 26.01 -32.05 12.22
C ALA A 82 26.53 -33.37 12.80
N LYS A 83 27.13 -34.26 11.98
CA LYS A 83 27.76 -35.51 12.41
C LYS A 83 29.00 -35.32 13.32
N MET A 84 29.57 -34.10 13.31
CA MET A 84 30.70 -33.77 14.16
C MET A 84 30.28 -33.46 15.61
N ILE A 85 29.02 -33.28 15.88
CA ILE A 85 28.48 -33.02 17.22
C ILE A 85 28.13 -34.38 17.89
N ASP A 86 28.41 -34.49 19.18
CA ASP A 86 27.94 -35.63 19.99
C ASP A 86 26.40 -35.66 19.92
N PRO A 87 25.77 -36.79 19.58
CA PRO A 87 24.32 -36.93 19.51
C PRO A 87 23.56 -36.43 20.76
N LYS A 88 24.18 -36.45 21.94
CA LYS A 88 23.61 -35.93 23.19
C LYS A 88 23.40 -34.42 23.16
N TYR A 89 24.15 -33.70 22.32
CA TYR A 89 24.15 -32.25 22.22
C TYR A 89 23.64 -31.76 20.86
N LEU A 90 23.14 -32.67 20.01
CA LEU A 90 22.54 -32.35 18.73
C LEU A 90 21.01 -32.37 18.82
N ILE A 91 20.39 -31.21 18.91
CA ILE A 91 18.95 -31.04 18.96
C ILE A 91 18.43 -30.99 17.52
N THR A 92 17.47 -31.84 17.17
CA THR A 92 16.91 -31.91 15.82
C THR A 92 15.39 -31.73 15.87
N PRO A 93 14.90 -30.48 15.75
CA PRO A 93 13.47 -30.20 15.71
C PRO A 93 12.79 -30.80 14.47
N ASN A 94 11.54 -31.20 14.61
CA ASN A 94 10.75 -31.67 13.47
C ASN A 94 10.26 -30.49 12.63
N VAL A 95 10.96 -30.19 11.54
CA VAL A 95 10.61 -29.11 10.61
C VAL A 95 9.76 -29.56 9.42
N LYS A 96 9.25 -30.81 9.45
CA LYS A 96 8.43 -31.34 8.36
C LYS A 96 7.16 -30.52 8.16
N GLY A 97 6.91 -30.09 6.90
CA GLY A 97 5.75 -29.29 6.53
C GLY A 97 5.85 -27.80 6.89
N VAL A 98 7.04 -27.32 7.28
CA VAL A 98 7.31 -25.91 7.56
C VAL A 98 8.28 -25.36 6.52
N GLN A 99 7.97 -24.18 5.99
CA GLN A 99 8.83 -23.44 5.07
C GLN A 99 9.55 -22.30 5.79
N PRO A 100 10.74 -21.85 5.34
CA PRO A 100 11.45 -20.72 5.94
C PRO A 100 10.65 -19.41 5.96
N SER A 101 9.60 -19.31 5.14
CA SER A 101 8.71 -18.15 5.04
C SER A 101 7.44 -18.23 5.91
N ASP A 102 7.26 -19.31 6.67
CA ASP A 102 6.02 -19.56 7.43
C ASP A 102 5.99 -18.83 8.79
N PHE A 103 6.29 -17.54 8.78
CA PHE A 103 6.30 -16.69 9.98
C PHE A 103 4.95 -16.68 10.75
N LEU A 104 3.84 -16.95 10.07
CA LEU A 104 2.52 -17.03 10.70
C LEU A 104 2.35 -18.30 11.58
N GLN A 105 3.23 -19.28 11.42
CA GLN A 105 3.24 -20.50 12.22
C GLN A 105 4.31 -20.47 13.35
N ALA A 106 4.75 -19.27 13.75
CA ALA A 106 5.83 -19.10 14.72
C ALA A 106 5.59 -19.90 16.02
N ASP A 107 4.38 -19.86 16.58
CA ASP A 107 4.03 -20.57 17.81
C ASP A 107 4.23 -22.09 17.66
N LEU A 108 3.84 -22.68 16.53
CA LEU A 108 4.04 -24.09 16.24
C LEU A 108 5.52 -24.44 16.08
N ILE A 109 6.28 -23.58 15.41
CA ILE A 109 7.71 -23.77 15.15
C ILE A 109 8.49 -23.71 16.47
N ILE A 110 8.20 -22.72 17.31
CA ILE A 110 8.80 -22.59 18.66
C ILE A 110 8.49 -23.82 19.49
N LYS A 111 7.23 -24.25 19.53
CA LYS A 111 6.83 -25.45 20.30
C LYS A 111 7.57 -26.70 19.85
N ARG A 112 7.75 -26.94 18.55
CA ARG A 112 8.53 -28.07 18.02
C ARG A 112 10.01 -28.00 18.41
N GLY A 113 10.56 -26.75 18.48
CA GLY A 113 11.92 -26.53 18.98
C GLY A 113 12.06 -26.86 20.46
N GLU A 114 11.11 -26.43 21.29
CA GLU A 114 11.05 -26.74 22.73
C GLU A 114 10.93 -28.24 22.96
N ASP A 115 9.97 -28.91 22.30
CA ASP A 115 9.75 -30.34 22.43
C ASP A 115 11.02 -31.17 22.07
N ALA A 116 11.75 -30.73 21.03
CA ALA A 116 13.02 -31.38 20.67
C ALA A 116 14.13 -31.14 21.70
N ALA A 117 14.20 -29.94 22.25
CA ALA A 117 15.20 -29.59 23.27
C ALA A 117 14.94 -30.33 24.59
N GLU A 118 13.66 -30.54 24.96
CA GLU A 118 13.29 -31.29 26.18
C GLU A 118 13.83 -32.72 26.18
N LEU A 119 13.96 -33.38 25.03
CA LEU A 119 14.52 -34.71 24.90
C LEU A 119 16.00 -34.79 25.33
N HIS A 120 16.72 -33.68 25.24
CA HIS A 120 18.14 -33.58 25.59
C HIS A 120 18.39 -32.90 26.94
N ILE A 121 17.35 -32.53 27.70
CA ILE A 121 17.47 -31.73 28.92
C ILE A 121 18.31 -32.41 30.00
N ALA A 122 18.24 -33.75 30.09
CA ALA A 122 19.02 -34.53 31.06
C ALA A 122 20.53 -34.47 30.75
N ASP A 123 20.91 -34.66 29.50
CA ASP A 123 22.30 -34.60 29.05
C ASP A 123 22.88 -33.18 29.16
N LEU A 124 22.07 -32.16 28.83
CA LEU A 124 22.46 -30.77 28.97
C LEU A 124 22.65 -30.34 30.43
N LYS A 125 21.79 -30.84 31.34
CA LYS A 125 21.97 -30.64 32.80
C LYS A 125 23.23 -31.30 33.31
N HIS A 126 23.47 -32.56 32.93
CA HIS A 126 24.69 -33.25 33.31
C HIS A 126 25.96 -32.53 32.82
N LEU A 127 25.95 -32.01 31.58
CA LEU A 127 27.02 -31.20 31.05
C LEU A 127 27.20 -29.92 31.88
N ALA A 128 26.11 -29.21 32.19
CA ALA A 128 26.15 -27.99 32.97
C ALA A 128 26.70 -28.24 34.40
N ASP A 129 26.30 -29.33 35.04
CA ASP A 129 26.82 -29.72 36.37
C ASP A 129 28.30 -30.05 36.32
N SER A 130 28.74 -30.76 35.29
CA SER A 130 30.15 -31.08 35.08
C SER A 130 31.02 -29.84 34.87
N LEU A 131 30.55 -28.88 34.05
CA LEU A 131 31.25 -27.63 33.81
C LEU A 131 31.27 -26.74 35.07
N ASN A 132 30.16 -26.66 35.80
CA ASN A 132 30.10 -25.93 37.08
C ASN A 132 30.98 -26.51 38.18
N ALA A 133 31.28 -27.84 38.12
CA ALA A 133 32.22 -28.48 39.05
C ALA A 133 33.68 -28.06 38.77
N ILE A 134 34.02 -27.74 37.51
CA ILE A 134 35.34 -27.25 37.12
C ILE A 134 35.48 -25.75 37.48
N GLU A 135 34.54 -24.94 37.02
CA GLU A 135 34.51 -23.50 37.31
C GLU A 135 33.05 -23.02 37.50
N PRO A 136 32.66 -22.74 38.75
CA PRO A 136 31.30 -22.29 39.05
C PRO A 136 30.98 -20.95 38.36
N ARG A 137 29.99 -20.94 37.47
CA ARG A 137 29.56 -19.75 36.79
C ARG A 137 28.90 -18.77 37.78
N LYS A 138 29.49 -17.61 37.96
CA LYS A 138 28.83 -16.49 38.63
C LYS A 138 27.63 -16.04 37.77
N ARG A 139 26.41 -16.28 38.25
CA ARG A 139 25.23 -15.77 37.61
C ARG A 139 25.27 -14.23 37.68
N PRO A 140 25.14 -13.51 36.57
CA PRO A 140 24.99 -12.07 36.63
C PRO A 140 23.74 -11.75 37.45
N ALA A 141 23.78 -10.66 38.21
CA ALA A 141 22.60 -10.18 38.92
C ALA A 141 21.42 -10.02 37.94
N PRO A 142 20.19 -10.38 38.35
CA PRO A 142 19.04 -10.20 37.50
C PRO A 142 18.96 -8.73 37.05
N LEU A 143 18.77 -8.51 35.76
CA LEU A 143 18.57 -7.16 35.23
C LEU A 143 17.31 -6.56 35.85
N VAL A 144 17.46 -5.43 36.53
CA VAL A 144 16.33 -4.67 37.03
C VAL A 144 15.57 -4.09 35.85
N LYS A 145 14.35 -4.54 35.63
CA LYS A 145 13.46 -3.93 34.62
C LYS A 145 12.98 -2.59 35.13
N HIS A 146 13.26 -1.55 34.39
CA HIS A 146 12.69 -0.23 34.61
C HIS A 146 11.58 0.00 33.60
N ASP A 147 10.38 0.35 34.03
CA ASP A 147 9.26 0.67 33.15
C ASP A 147 9.49 1.97 32.38
N SER A 148 10.27 2.88 32.95
CA SER A 148 10.68 4.14 32.33
C SER A 148 12.03 4.61 32.86
N ILE A 149 12.76 5.34 32.05
CA ILE A 149 14.04 5.98 32.40
C ILE A 149 13.92 7.49 32.24
N LYS A 150 14.58 8.26 33.11
CA LYS A 150 14.64 9.71 32.98
C LYS A 150 15.73 10.08 31.97
N VAL A 151 15.30 10.53 30.78
CA VAL A 151 16.20 10.94 29.71
C VAL A 151 16.55 12.40 29.88
N SER A 152 17.85 12.70 30.09
CA SER A 152 18.33 14.08 30.24
C SER A 152 18.57 14.78 28.92
N ARG A 153 18.92 14.01 27.88
CA ARG A 153 19.23 14.51 26.54
C ARG A 153 18.75 13.55 25.46
N VAL A 154 18.21 14.10 24.39
CA VAL A 154 17.87 13.35 23.17
C VAL A 154 18.80 13.80 22.05
N VAL A 155 19.42 12.84 21.36
CA VAL A 155 20.35 13.11 20.25
C VAL A 155 19.91 12.33 19.03
N ILE A 156 19.88 12.96 17.85
CA ILE A 156 19.64 12.30 16.57
C ILE A 156 20.87 12.47 15.68
N CYS A 157 21.50 11.34 15.35
CA CYS A 157 22.68 11.26 14.50
C CYS A 157 22.30 10.73 13.11
N GLY A 158 23.06 11.10 12.06
CA GLY A 158 22.85 10.60 10.69
C GLY A 158 21.84 11.39 9.87
N ILE A 159 21.43 12.56 10.32
CA ILE A 159 20.58 13.48 9.55
C ILE A 159 21.46 14.34 8.63
N GLU A 160 21.29 14.16 7.32
CA GLU A 160 22.02 14.91 6.29
C GLU A 160 21.09 15.84 5.49
N ASN A 161 19.94 15.30 5.05
CA ASN A 161 19.01 15.97 4.14
C ASN A 161 17.73 16.46 4.82
N THR A 162 17.36 15.88 5.95
CA THR A 162 16.17 16.27 6.70
C THR A 162 16.49 17.43 7.65
N ASP A 163 15.49 18.22 8.01
CA ASP A 163 15.62 19.22 9.06
C ASP A 163 15.65 18.53 10.43
N LYS A 164 16.69 18.81 11.22
CA LYS A 164 16.85 18.22 12.56
C LYS A 164 15.72 18.59 13.50
N GLU A 165 15.31 19.86 13.54
CA GLU A 165 14.22 20.31 14.42
C GLU A 165 12.90 19.59 14.12
N ASN A 166 12.68 19.31 12.84
CA ASN A 166 11.54 18.55 12.37
C ASN A 166 11.58 17.09 12.86
N ALA A 167 12.73 16.43 12.76
CA ALA A 167 12.90 15.06 13.26
C ALA A 167 12.67 14.97 14.77
N TYR A 168 13.18 15.92 15.55
CA TYR A 168 12.89 16.01 16.99
C TYR A 168 11.40 16.20 17.28
N GLY A 169 10.72 17.07 16.51
CA GLY A 169 9.27 17.30 16.65
C GLY A 169 8.44 16.05 16.36
N ILE A 170 8.87 15.23 15.37
CA ILE A 170 8.17 13.98 15.01
C ILE A 170 8.38 12.89 16.06
N ILE A 171 9.59 12.72 16.60
CA ILE A 171 9.87 11.79 17.70
C ILE A 171 8.98 12.12 18.89
N GLY A 172 8.83 13.39 19.22
CA GLY A 172 7.95 13.84 20.30
C GLY A 172 8.44 13.45 21.70
N ILE A 173 9.73 13.20 21.87
CA ILE A 173 10.38 12.96 23.18
C ILE A 173 11.17 14.20 23.55
N SER A 174 10.90 14.74 24.73
CA SER A 174 11.55 15.95 25.26
C SER A 174 12.69 15.59 26.21
N GLU A 175 13.64 16.50 26.36
CA GLU A 175 14.67 16.38 27.38
C GLU A 175 14.08 16.48 28.79
N ASN A 176 14.73 15.83 29.75
CA ASN A 176 14.33 15.72 31.15
C ASN A 176 12.97 15.02 31.39
N GLN A 177 12.51 14.22 30.45
CA GLN A 177 11.27 13.46 30.52
C GLN A 177 11.52 12.01 30.95
N TYR A 178 10.54 11.41 31.65
CA TYR A 178 10.50 9.96 31.85
C TYR A 178 9.98 9.29 30.58
N VAL A 179 10.76 8.38 30.02
CA VAL A 179 10.49 7.74 28.73
C VAL A 179 10.42 6.24 28.91
N SER A 180 9.31 5.65 28.47
CA SER A 180 9.12 4.20 28.40
C SER A 180 9.52 3.66 27.03
N VAL A 181 9.75 2.35 26.92
CA VAL A 181 10.03 1.68 25.62
C VAL A 181 8.90 1.95 24.63
N ALA A 182 7.65 1.90 25.07
CA ALA A 182 6.49 2.16 24.21
C ALA A 182 6.52 3.59 23.60
N MET A 183 6.94 4.60 24.35
CA MET A 183 7.10 5.97 23.83
C MET A 183 8.20 6.05 22.77
N ILE A 184 9.30 5.30 22.94
CA ILE A 184 10.39 5.25 21.97
C ILE A 184 9.90 4.59 20.67
N GLU A 185 9.23 3.44 20.77
CA GLU A 185 8.68 2.69 19.63
C GLU A 185 7.64 3.52 18.86
N GLU A 186 6.79 4.26 19.57
CA GLU A 186 5.83 5.17 18.94
C GLU A 186 6.55 6.32 18.21
N GLY A 187 7.57 6.91 18.81
CA GLY A 187 8.41 7.94 18.19
C GLY A 187 9.10 7.42 16.91
N ILE A 188 9.66 6.21 16.97
CA ILE A 188 10.27 5.53 15.82
C ILE A 188 9.22 5.26 14.74
N THR A 189 8.02 4.78 15.12
CA THR A 189 6.92 4.54 14.18
C THR A 189 6.50 5.83 13.48
N ARG A 190 6.40 6.95 14.20
CA ARG A 190 6.14 8.27 13.59
C ARG A 190 7.23 8.68 12.61
N LEU A 191 8.50 8.48 12.94
CA LEU A 191 9.60 8.74 12.00
C LEU A 191 9.55 7.85 10.75
N TYR A 192 9.29 6.54 10.90
CA TYR A 192 9.12 5.64 9.76
C TYR A 192 7.93 6.01 8.88
N SER A 193 6.85 6.52 9.47
CA SER A 193 5.65 6.95 8.72
C SER A 193 5.92 8.12 7.78
N THR A 194 7.00 8.87 8.00
CA THR A 194 7.45 9.93 7.06
C THR A 194 8.03 9.37 5.77
N LEU A 195 8.40 8.09 5.75
CA LEU A 195 9.10 7.39 4.66
C LEU A 195 10.47 7.99 4.30
N LEU A 196 11.03 8.86 5.15
CA LEU A 196 12.32 9.53 4.95
C LEU A 196 13.51 8.66 5.31
N TYR A 197 13.32 7.71 6.21
CA TYR A 197 14.41 6.93 6.80
C TYR A 197 14.41 5.48 6.29
N LYS A 198 15.62 4.96 6.05
CA LYS A 198 15.86 3.57 5.67
C LYS A 198 15.98 2.69 6.92
N SER A 199 16.68 3.19 7.94
CA SER A 199 16.80 2.54 9.23
C SER A 199 16.83 3.57 10.36
N ILE A 200 16.28 3.20 11.50
CA ILE A 200 16.26 4.00 12.73
C ILE A 200 16.61 3.03 13.84
N ASN A 201 17.75 3.25 14.47
CA ASN A 201 18.19 2.51 15.65
C ASN A 201 18.24 3.48 16.83
N TYR A 202 18.19 2.96 18.04
CA TYR A 202 18.41 3.77 19.22
C TYR A 202 19.31 3.03 20.22
N CYS A 203 20.04 3.79 21.02
CA CYS A 203 20.75 3.28 22.18
C CYS A 203 20.59 4.26 23.35
N VAL A 204 20.81 3.73 24.54
CA VAL A 204 20.81 4.49 25.79
C VAL A 204 22.26 4.61 26.24
N GLU A 205 22.75 5.83 26.37
CA GLU A 205 24.14 6.12 26.74
C GLU A 205 24.21 6.82 28.08
N SER A 206 25.20 6.50 28.88
CA SER A 206 25.50 7.25 30.09
C SER A 206 26.36 8.46 29.73
N THR A 207 25.94 9.65 30.12
CA THR A 207 26.73 10.87 29.96
C THR A 207 27.82 10.96 31.05
N PRO A 208 28.91 11.74 30.86
CA PRO A 208 29.95 11.92 31.87
C PRO A 208 29.42 12.38 33.24
N ASP A 209 28.27 13.07 33.27
CA ASP A 209 27.63 13.55 34.51
C ASP A 209 26.75 12.46 35.18
N GLY A 210 26.82 11.20 34.71
CA GLY A 210 25.99 10.09 35.23
C GLY A 210 24.53 10.17 34.87
N LYS A 211 24.16 11.04 33.92
CA LYS A 211 22.78 11.14 33.38
C LYS A 211 22.62 10.24 32.17
N ILE A 212 21.37 10.07 31.72
CA ILE A 212 21.03 9.20 30.60
C ILE A 212 20.74 10.04 29.36
N ALA A 213 21.42 9.73 28.25
CA ALA A 213 21.11 10.24 26.93
C ALA A 213 20.45 9.15 26.08
N LEU A 214 19.40 9.52 25.35
CA LEU A 214 18.77 8.68 24.35
C LEU A 214 19.28 9.10 22.97
N VAL A 215 20.02 8.22 22.31
CA VAL A 215 20.65 8.49 21.01
C VAL A 215 19.94 7.70 19.93
N PHE A 216 19.37 8.40 18.96
CA PHE A 216 18.82 7.80 17.74
C PHE A 216 19.86 7.90 16.62
N THR A 217 20.15 6.77 15.98
CA THR A 217 20.99 6.73 14.78
C THR A 217 20.10 6.44 13.59
N VAL A 218 19.95 7.41 12.70
CA VAL A 218 19.08 7.30 11.54
C VAL A 218 19.92 7.23 10.26
N LYS A 219 19.45 6.42 9.30
CA LYS A 219 19.97 6.41 7.93
C LYS A 219 18.86 6.90 7.01
N GLU A 220 19.09 8.04 6.38
CA GLU A 220 18.10 8.62 5.48
C GLU A 220 18.01 7.83 4.16
N LYS A 221 16.80 7.79 3.56
CA LYS A 221 16.64 7.41 2.16
C LYS A 221 17.15 8.54 1.28
N GLY A 222 17.62 8.20 0.10
CA GLY A 222 17.99 9.20 -0.89
C GLY A 222 16.87 10.22 -1.13
N PRO A 223 17.19 11.48 -1.38
CA PRO A 223 16.19 12.53 -1.57
C PRO A 223 15.34 12.35 -2.83
N ALA A 224 15.82 11.54 -3.77
CA ALA A 224 15.13 11.24 -5.02
C ALA A 224 14.67 9.80 -5.07
N GLN A 225 13.45 9.57 -5.58
CA GLN A 225 12.85 8.27 -5.78
C GLN A 225 12.22 8.21 -7.16
N LEU A 226 12.46 7.13 -7.90
CA LEU A 226 11.82 6.82 -9.16
C LEU A 226 10.99 5.55 -8.98
N ASP A 227 9.68 5.67 -9.16
CA ASP A 227 8.75 4.54 -9.16
C ASP A 227 8.30 4.27 -10.59
N LEU A 228 8.36 3.03 -11.00
CA LEU A 228 7.92 2.57 -12.31
C LEU A 228 6.81 1.53 -12.13
N GLY A 229 5.80 1.59 -12.97
CA GLY A 229 4.72 0.61 -13.00
C GLY A 229 4.35 0.25 -14.43
N ILE A 230 4.00 -1.00 -14.62
CA ILE A 230 3.42 -1.51 -15.86
C ILE A 230 2.12 -2.21 -15.52
N TYR A 231 1.11 -2.00 -16.32
CA TYR A 231 -0.19 -2.64 -16.15
C TYR A 231 -0.89 -2.89 -17.47
N TYR A 232 -1.81 -3.82 -17.45
CA TYR A 232 -2.80 -4.04 -18.49
C TYR A 232 -4.20 -3.89 -17.91
N ASP A 233 -5.10 -3.36 -18.69
CA ASP A 233 -6.48 -3.11 -18.35
C ASP A 233 -7.33 -3.13 -19.62
N GLU A 234 -8.45 -3.81 -19.58
CA GLU A 234 -9.33 -3.96 -20.75
C GLU A 234 -9.82 -2.64 -21.36
N THR A 235 -9.87 -1.58 -20.55
CA THR A 235 -10.36 -0.27 -20.99
C THR A 235 -9.26 0.61 -21.54
N TYR A 236 -8.11 0.65 -20.84
CA TYR A 236 -6.98 1.53 -21.15
C TYR A 236 -5.84 0.82 -21.86
N ASN A 237 -5.96 -0.50 -22.07
CA ASN A 237 -4.94 -1.38 -22.63
C ASN A 237 -3.64 -1.40 -21.80
N ILE A 238 -2.49 -1.59 -22.45
CA ILE A 238 -1.19 -1.52 -21.76
C ILE A 238 -0.91 -0.09 -21.34
N GLY A 239 -0.48 0.08 -20.10
CA GLY A 239 -0.08 1.36 -19.56
C GLY A 239 1.23 1.28 -18.80
N PHE A 240 1.98 2.36 -18.89
CA PHE A 240 3.21 2.59 -18.13
C PHE A 240 3.01 3.77 -17.21
N THR A 241 3.40 3.62 -15.95
CA THR A 241 3.39 4.71 -14.99
C THR A 241 4.81 5.02 -14.55
N VAL A 242 5.12 6.30 -14.48
CA VAL A 242 6.40 6.80 -14.02
C VAL A 242 6.14 7.89 -13.00
N LYS A 243 6.75 7.76 -11.83
CA LYS A 243 6.73 8.80 -10.81
C LYS A 243 8.14 9.11 -10.37
N TYR A 244 8.53 10.35 -10.54
CA TYR A 244 9.74 10.88 -9.94
C TYR A 244 9.37 11.78 -8.77
N SER A 245 9.92 11.49 -7.60
CA SER A 245 9.72 12.29 -6.39
C SER A 245 11.06 12.79 -5.90
N ARG A 246 11.12 14.04 -5.49
CA ARG A 246 12.27 14.62 -4.84
C ARG A 246 11.85 15.33 -3.57
N ARG A 247 12.48 14.98 -2.46
CA ARG A 247 12.21 15.54 -1.13
C ARG A 247 13.31 16.48 -0.71
N ASN A 248 12.96 17.41 0.15
CA ASN A 248 13.91 18.31 0.82
C ASN A 248 14.85 19.04 -0.15
N PHE A 249 14.38 19.43 -1.34
CA PHE A 249 15.14 20.25 -2.28
C PHE A 249 14.93 21.76 -2.01
N LEU A 250 15.62 22.63 -2.71
CA LEU A 250 15.59 24.09 -2.50
C LEU A 250 15.72 24.47 -1.02
N ASN A 251 16.94 24.29 -0.48
CA ASN A 251 17.28 24.55 0.92
C ASN A 251 16.54 23.68 1.93
N LYS A 252 16.28 22.40 1.58
CA LYS A 252 15.64 21.39 2.43
C LYS A 252 14.21 21.75 2.87
N LYS A 253 13.49 22.56 2.08
CA LYS A 253 12.17 23.08 2.48
C LYS A 253 11.02 22.59 1.62
N TYR A 254 11.31 22.08 0.42
CA TYR A 254 10.28 21.72 -0.56
C TYR A 254 10.34 20.25 -0.93
N ASP A 255 9.17 19.66 -1.06
CA ASP A 255 8.98 18.35 -1.67
C ASP A 255 8.25 18.51 -3.00
N ALA A 256 8.67 17.78 -4.02
CA ALA A 256 8.00 17.78 -5.30
C ALA A 256 7.90 16.39 -5.88
N PHE A 257 6.90 16.17 -6.71
CA PHE A 257 6.84 15.01 -7.57
C PHE A 257 6.26 15.36 -8.94
N VAL A 258 6.63 14.52 -9.91
CA VAL A 258 6.01 14.46 -11.23
C VAL A 258 5.59 13.02 -11.46
N PHE A 259 4.37 12.84 -11.90
CA PHE A 259 3.78 11.55 -12.24
C PHE A 259 3.27 11.60 -13.67
N ALA A 260 3.51 10.55 -14.44
CA ALA A 260 2.95 10.35 -15.76
C ALA A 260 2.35 8.94 -15.88
N ASN A 261 1.18 8.87 -16.48
CA ASN A 261 0.52 7.64 -16.87
C ASN A 261 0.41 7.65 -18.40
N ILE A 262 1.12 6.74 -19.05
CA ILE A 262 1.24 6.65 -20.50
C ILE A 262 0.44 5.44 -20.97
N ASN A 263 -0.71 5.68 -21.54
CA ASN A 263 -1.62 4.69 -22.10
C ASN A 263 -2.44 5.31 -23.23
N ARG A 264 -3.50 4.66 -23.69
CA ARG A 264 -4.44 5.20 -24.69
C ARG A 264 -5.03 6.56 -24.31
N TYR A 265 -5.20 6.84 -23.03
CA TYR A 265 -5.71 8.10 -22.47
C TYR A 265 -4.69 8.61 -21.43
N PRO A 266 -3.63 9.27 -21.88
CA PRO A 266 -2.53 9.64 -21.01
C PRO A 266 -2.95 10.67 -19.95
N GLY A 267 -2.13 10.76 -18.91
CA GLY A 267 -2.33 11.74 -17.86
C GLY A 267 -1.02 12.05 -17.16
N MET A 268 -0.91 13.26 -16.65
CA MET A 268 0.24 13.72 -15.88
C MET A 268 -0.21 14.52 -14.67
N GLN A 269 0.61 14.51 -13.64
CA GLN A 269 0.41 15.28 -12.41
C GLN A 269 1.75 15.78 -11.92
N ALA A 270 1.80 17.01 -11.46
CA ALA A 270 2.97 17.57 -10.80
C ALA A 270 2.52 18.33 -9.55
N GLN A 271 3.28 18.19 -8.48
CA GLN A 271 3.03 18.88 -7.23
C GLN A 271 4.32 19.39 -6.65
N ILE A 272 4.25 20.57 -6.07
CA ILE A 272 5.25 21.10 -5.15
C ILE A 272 4.57 21.39 -3.81
N SER A 273 5.25 21.08 -2.72
CA SER A 273 4.73 21.33 -1.38
C SER A 273 5.84 21.79 -0.43
N ARG A 274 5.45 22.55 0.58
CA ARG A 274 6.35 23.05 1.62
C ARG A 274 5.73 22.83 2.99
N ASN A 275 6.44 22.15 3.87
CA ASN A 275 6.07 22.05 5.26
C ASN A 275 6.28 23.38 5.98
N ILE A 276 5.28 23.83 6.74
CA ILE A 276 5.31 25.08 7.51
C ILE A 276 5.28 24.86 9.02
N SER A 277 4.90 23.66 9.46
CA SER A 277 4.95 23.27 10.89
C SER A 277 6.17 22.41 11.20
N LYS A 278 6.70 22.54 12.41
CA LYS A 278 7.86 21.77 12.89
C LYS A 278 7.63 20.25 12.90
N ASN A 279 6.40 19.81 13.08
CA ASN A 279 6.02 18.39 13.14
C ASN A 279 5.41 17.84 11.83
N ASN A 280 5.60 18.52 10.70
CA ASN A 280 5.08 18.17 9.37
C ASN A 280 3.56 17.98 9.29
N THR A 281 2.81 18.51 10.23
CA THR A 281 1.34 18.38 10.22
C THR A 281 0.66 19.41 9.34
N LEU A 282 1.32 20.50 9.00
CA LEU A 282 0.77 21.57 8.18
C LEU A 282 1.71 21.88 7.01
N SER A 283 1.17 21.87 5.80
CA SER A 283 1.94 22.20 4.58
C SER A 283 1.13 23.02 3.59
N LEU A 284 1.83 23.82 2.79
CA LEU A 284 1.29 24.47 1.60
C LEU A 284 1.67 23.64 0.37
N SER A 285 0.79 23.58 -0.60
CA SER A 285 1.04 22.91 -1.87
C SER A 285 0.45 23.64 -3.06
N SER A 286 1.04 23.41 -4.24
CA SER A 286 0.43 23.74 -5.53
C SER A 286 0.53 22.48 -6.39
N GLN A 287 -0.55 22.14 -7.09
CA GLN A 287 -0.65 20.92 -7.88
C GLN A 287 -1.28 21.20 -9.22
N VAL A 288 -0.67 20.68 -10.27
CA VAL A 288 -1.21 20.70 -11.63
C VAL A 288 -1.48 19.27 -12.06
N GLU A 289 -2.62 19.05 -12.68
CA GLU A 289 -3.03 17.76 -13.21
C GLU A 289 -3.61 17.96 -14.61
N TYR A 290 -3.22 17.08 -15.53
CA TYR A 290 -3.75 17.02 -16.87
C TYR A 290 -3.98 15.58 -17.29
N PHE A 291 -5.17 15.26 -17.77
CA PHE A 291 -5.47 13.93 -18.27
C PHE A 291 -6.52 13.93 -19.37
N PHE A 292 -6.45 12.88 -20.16
CA PHE A 292 -7.48 12.52 -21.14
C PHE A 292 -8.36 11.43 -20.56
N ASP A 293 -9.63 11.48 -20.89
CA ASP A 293 -10.60 10.44 -20.56
C ASP A 293 -11.70 10.37 -21.60
N PHE A 294 -12.65 9.48 -21.42
CA PHE A 294 -13.77 9.34 -22.33
C PHE A 294 -15.03 8.88 -21.59
N LYS A 295 -16.18 9.20 -22.18
CA LYS A 295 -17.48 8.63 -21.83
C LYS A 295 -18.09 7.98 -23.06
N LYS A 296 -18.52 6.75 -22.95
CA LYS A 296 -19.30 6.07 -23.99
C LYS A 296 -20.76 6.44 -23.84
N LEU A 297 -21.38 6.91 -24.90
CA LEU A 297 -22.79 7.19 -24.97
C LEU A 297 -23.52 5.90 -25.38
N TYR A 298 -24.58 5.56 -24.67
CA TYR A 298 -25.42 4.40 -24.95
C TYR A 298 -26.89 4.82 -25.09
N ASP A 299 -27.59 4.20 -26.04
CA ASP A 299 -29.04 4.19 -26.11
C ASP A 299 -29.49 2.75 -26.16
N ASN A 300 -30.43 2.37 -25.29
CA ASN A 300 -30.92 1.00 -25.15
C ASN A 300 -29.80 -0.06 -25.22
N ASN A 301 -28.66 0.25 -24.62
CA ASN A 301 -27.43 -0.59 -24.61
C ASN A 301 -26.64 -0.66 -25.94
N TYR A 302 -27.00 0.05 -26.97
CA TYR A 302 -26.17 0.25 -28.17
C TYR A 302 -25.26 1.44 -27.99
N LYS A 303 -23.95 1.27 -28.30
CA LYS A 303 -23.00 2.39 -28.26
C LYS A 303 -23.31 3.35 -29.40
N LEU A 304 -23.79 4.56 -29.08
CA LEU A 304 -24.04 5.64 -30.03
C LEU A 304 -22.80 6.40 -30.43
N GLY A 305 -21.87 6.57 -29.48
CA GLY A 305 -20.69 7.39 -29.69
C GLY A 305 -19.79 7.42 -28.46
N GLU A 306 -18.83 8.30 -28.50
CA GLU A 306 -17.89 8.56 -27.42
C GLU A 306 -17.66 10.05 -27.25
N ILE A 307 -17.73 10.55 -26.02
CA ILE A 307 -17.32 11.90 -25.69
C ILE A 307 -15.91 11.80 -25.13
N LYS A 308 -14.96 12.48 -25.74
CA LYS A 308 -13.60 12.62 -25.25
C LYS A 308 -13.50 13.82 -24.33
N PHE A 309 -12.77 13.67 -23.24
CA PHE A 309 -12.53 14.70 -22.26
C PHE A 309 -11.04 14.99 -22.17
N ASN A 310 -10.70 16.28 -22.16
CA ASN A 310 -9.39 16.75 -21.73
C ASN A 310 -9.63 17.60 -20.49
N HIS A 311 -9.00 17.24 -19.41
CA HIS A 311 -9.15 17.90 -18.13
C HIS A 311 -7.81 18.47 -17.68
N PHE A 312 -7.77 19.78 -17.50
CA PHE A 312 -6.67 20.47 -16.85
C PHE A 312 -7.18 21.03 -15.52
N ASN A 313 -6.51 20.67 -14.44
CA ASN A 313 -6.80 21.19 -13.11
C ASN A 313 -5.52 21.75 -12.48
N TRP A 314 -5.62 22.93 -11.92
CA TRP A 314 -4.58 23.55 -11.14
C TRP A 314 -5.13 23.93 -9.76
N ASP A 315 -4.77 23.16 -8.75
CA ASP A 315 -4.93 23.57 -7.35
C ASP A 315 -3.85 24.60 -7.04
N VAL A 316 -4.22 25.90 -7.11
CA VAL A 316 -3.28 27.03 -7.11
C VAL A 316 -2.55 27.12 -5.78
N ILE A 317 -3.32 27.14 -4.69
CA ILE A 317 -2.81 27.11 -3.32
C ILE A 317 -3.66 26.12 -2.54
N GLY A 318 -2.99 25.13 -1.97
CA GLY A 318 -3.59 24.15 -1.06
C GLY A 318 -2.96 24.22 0.33
N ILE A 319 -3.80 24.29 1.34
CA ILE A 319 -3.41 24.17 2.75
C ILE A 319 -3.74 22.76 3.19
N ASN A 320 -2.72 21.98 3.57
CA ASN A 320 -2.88 20.59 3.96
C ASN A 320 -2.58 20.45 5.45
N LYS A 321 -3.50 19.84 6.19
CA LYS A 321 -3.37 19.53 7.62
C LYS A 321 -3.46 18.03 7.82
N ALA A 322 -2.42 17.43 8.41
CA ALA A 322 -2.42 16.03 8.83
C ALA A 322 -2.91 15.93 10.28
N PHE A 323 -3.75 14.92 10.54
CA PHE A 323 -4.23 14.55 11.87
C PHE A 323 -3.83 13.09 12.13
N GLY A 324 -2.76 12.91 12.90
CA GLY A 324 -2.12 11.60 13.05
C GLY A 324 -1.55 11.06 11.75
N SER A 325 -1.41 9.73 11.67
CA SER A 325 -0.84 9.03 10.50
C SER A 325 -1.85 8.74 9.38
N HIS A 326 -3.13 8.78 9.68
CA HIS A 326 -4.18 8.24 8.81
C HIS A 326 -5.09 9.29 8.17
N THR A 327 -5.14 10.51 8.70
CA THR A 327 -6.11 11.52 8.27
C THR A 327 -5.42 12.77 7.73
N LYS A 328 -5.86 13.24 6.57
CA LYS A 328 -5.40 14.50 5.95
C LYS A 328 -6.59 15.33 5.53
N LEU A 329 -6.55 16.62 5.84
CA LEU A 329 -7.49 17.62 5.35
C LEU A 329 -6.74 18.55 4.40
N CYS A 330 -7.33 18.85 3.24
CA CYS A 330 -6.79 19.81 2.27
C CYS A 330 -7.89 20.81 1.90
N ALA A 331 -7.58 22.09 2.05
CA ALA A 331 -8.39 23.16 1.51
C ALA A 331 -7.60 23.86 0.39
N SER A 332 -8.16 23.99 -0.80
CA SER A 332 -7.47 24.59 -1.94
C SER A 332 -8.37 25.52 -2.74
N THR A 333 -7.75 26.51 -3.38
CA THR A 333 -8.34 27.23 -4.50
C THR A 333 -7.94 26.54 -5.78
N PHE A 334 -8.83 26.49 -6.76
CA PHE A 334 -8.53 25.81 -8.02
C PHE A 334 -8.92 26.66 -9.23
N TYR A 335 -8.22 26.40 -10.32
CA TYR A 335 -8.59 26.78 -11.68
C TYR A 335 -8.62 25.51 -12.53
N GLU A 336 -9.65 25.36 -13.34
CA GLU A 336 -9.91 24.13 -14.07
C GLU A 336 -10.42 24.44 -15.48
N THR A 337 -9.94 23.68 -16.45
CA THR A 337 -10.45 23.70 -17.82
C THR A 337 -10.89 22.31 -18.21
N LEU A 338 -12.13 22.18 -18.60
CA LEU A 338 -12.74 20.93 -19.07
C LEU A 338 -13.09 21.09 -20.55
N TYR A 339 -12.38 20.37 -21.40
CA TYR A 339 -12.67 20.30 -22.83
C TYR A 339 -13.38 18.99 -23.13
N THR A 340 -14.53 19.08 -23.81
CA THR A 340 -15.30 17.93 -24.24
C THR A 340 -15.46 17.94 -25.75
N LYS A 341 -15.24 16.78 -26.40
CA LYS A 341 -15.47 16.60 -27.83
C LYS A 341 -16.27 15.34 -28.08
N VAL A 342 -17.37 15.46 -28.81
CA VAL A 342 -18.17 14.30 -29.24
C VAL A 342 -17.50 13.68 -30.46
N ASP A 343 -17.12 12.40 -30.33
CA ASP A 343 -16.61 11.61 -31.46
C ASP A 343 -17.72 10.68 -31.95
N ARG A 344 -18.13 10.87 -33.18
CA ARG A 344 -19.25 10.15 -33.76
C ARG A 344 -18.77 8.92 -34.52
N ASN A 345 -19.30 7.77 -34.11
CA ASN A 345 -19.40 6.65 -35.00
C ASN A 345 -20.90 6.34 -35.19
N VAL A 346 -21.44 6.55 -36.37
CA VAL A 346 -22.58 5.82 -36.91
C VAL A 346 -23.97 6.48 -36.99
N TYR A 347 -24.39 7.47 -36.20
CA TYR A 347 -25.76 8.04 -36.41
C TYR A 347 -25.77 9.54 -36.60
N SER A 348 -26.28 9.96 -37.77
CA SER A 348 -26.34 11.34 -38.29
C SER A 348 -27.41 12.26 -37.64
N ALA A 349 -28.03 11.85 -36.56
CA ALA A 349 -29.15 12.60 -35.97
C ALA A 349 -28.77 13.62 -34.89
N LEU A 350 -27.53 13.63 -34.43
CA LEU A 350 -27.03 14.62 -33.47
C LEU A 350 -26.43 15.83 -34.23
N PRO A 351 -26.67 17.08 -33.81
CA PRO A 351 -26.10 18.24 -34.48
C PRO A 351 -24.57 18.22 -34.53
N ASP A 352 -23.96 18.79 -35.57
CA ASP A 352 -22.50 18.78 -35.83
C ASP A 352 -21.68 19.65 -34.87
N THR A 353 -22.05 19.71 -33.69
CA THR A 353 -21.32 20.33 -32.64
C THR A 353 -20.53 19.39 -31.80
N ASN A 354 -19.46 19.81 -31.63
CA ASN A 354 -18.68 19.16 -31.40
C ASN A 354 -17.69 19.37 -30.27
N SER A 355 -17.42 20.58 -29.82
CA SER A 355 -16.61 20.76 -28.63
C SER A 355 -17.19 21.82 -27.69
N ASN A 356 -17.07 21.55 -26.39
CA ASN A 356 -17.34 22.53 -25.35
C ASN A 356 -16.10 22.71 -24.49
N ILE A 357 -15.77 23.93 -24.14
CA ILE A 357 -14.73 24.25 -23.20
C ILE A 357 -15.37 24.97 -22.01
N TYR A 358 -15.15 24.42 -20.82
CA TYR A 358 -15.56 25.04 -19.57
C TYR A 358 -14.32 25.53 -18.86
N PHE A 359 -14.31 26.82 -18.52
CA PHE A 359 -13.31 27.45 -17.67
C PHE A 359 -13.95 27.74 -16.34
N GLN A 360 -13.42 27.16 -15.28
CA GLN A 360 -14.04 27.32 -13.97
C GLN A 360 -12.98 27.49 -12.86
N TYR A 361 -13.40 28.22 -11.83
CA TYR A 361 -12.58 28.47 -10.66
C TYR A 361 -13.40 28.40 -9.38
N GLY A 362 -12.76 28.14 -8.28
CA GLY A 362 -13.47 28.00 -7.03
C GLY A 362 -12.60 27.51 -5.87
N MET A 363 -13.28 26.90 -4.93
CA MET A 363 -12.66 26.33 -3.73
C MET A 363 -12.98 24.84 -3.61
N ARG A 364 -12.05 24.10 -3.05
CA ARG A 364 -12.16 22.66 -2.84
C ARG A 364 -11.71 22.29 -1.45
N LEU A 365 -12.51 21.48 -0.76
CA LEU A 365 -12.17 20.89 0.53
C LEU A 365 -12.13 19.37 0.35
N LYS A 366 -11.01 18.75 0.72
CA LYS A 366 -10.81 17.31 0.67
C LYS A 366 -10.42 16.80 2.05
N MET A 367 -11.06 15.73 2.48
CA MET A 367 -10.61 14.93 3.62
C MET A 367 -10.32 13.51 3.14
N LYS A 368 -9.18 12.97 3.56
CA LYS A 368 -8.81 11.59 3.31
C LYS A 368 -8.42 10.93 4.62
N HIS A 369 -9.12 9.88 4.95
CA HIS A 369 -8.77 8.97 6.04
C HIS A 369 -8.47 7.60 5.46
N ASN A 370 -7.33 7.01 5.83
CA ASN A 370 -6.96 5.66 5.41
C ASN A 370 -6.19 4.95 6.52
N SER A 371 -6.88 4.09 7.24
CA SER A 371 -6.33 3.19 8.26
C SER A 371 -6.34 1.73 7.83
N LEU A 372 -6.58 1.44 6.52
CA LEU A 372 -6.51 0.08 6.00
C LEU A 372 -5.08 -0.46 6.14
N ASP A 373 -4.95 -1.68 6.63
CA ASP A 373 -3.67 -2.40 6.74
C ASP A 373 -3.03 -2.66 5.38
N HIS A 374 -3.83 -2.81 4.33
CA HIS A 374 -3.36 -2.98 2.95
C HIS A 374 -4.32 -2.33 1.95
N ASN A 375 -3.79 -1.59 0.97
CA ASN A 375 -4.64 -0.83 0.02
C ASN A 375 -5.43 -1.71 -0.96
N ILE A 376 -4.89 -2.87 -1.35
CA ILE A 376 -5.51 -3.77 -2.36
C ILE A 376 -6.22 -4.93 -1.69
N TYR A 377 -5.64 -5.46 -0.61
CA TYR A 377 -6.12 -6.63 0.11
C TYR A 377 -6.35 -6.31 1.60
N PRO A 378 -7.19 -5.31 1.94
CA PRO A 378 -7.36 -4.92 3.33
C PRO A 378 -8.01 -6.03 4.15
N LYS A 379 -7.47 -6.30 5.33
CA LYS A 379 -8.04 -7.22 6.33
C LYS A 379 -8.77 -6.44 7.44
N THR A 380 -8.23 -5.26 7.75
CA THR A 380 -8.76 -4.41 8.84
C THR A 380 -8.62 -2.94 8.49
N GLY A 381 -9.45 -2.11 9.13
CA GLY A 381 -9.36 -0.66 9.04
C GLY A 381 -10.43 -0.02 8.15
N ALA A 382 -10.32 1.27 7.96
CA ALA A 382 -11.28 2.08 7.22
C ALA A 382 -10.58 3.00 6.21
N ARG A 383 -11.25 3.26 5.11
CA ARG A 383 -10.92 4.33 4.17
C ARG A 383 -12.13 5.21 3.98
N TRP A 384 -11.92 6.52 4.12
CA TRP A 384 -12.97 7.50 3.94
C TRP A 384 -12.41 8.71 3.18
N ASP A 385 -12.89 8.91 1.97
CA ASP A 385 -12.55 10.03 1.11
C ASP A 385 -13.78 10.96 1.01
N ILE A 386 -13.61 12.24 1.34
CA ILE A 386 -14.65 13.29 1.23
C ILE A 386 -14.10 14.41 0.36
N GLU A 387 -14.91 14.90 -0.56
CA GLU A 387 -14.61 16.08 -1.36
C GLU A 387 -15.85 16.98 -1.45
N ALA A 388 -15.66 18.27 -1.13
CA ALA A 388 -16.61 19.32 -1.40
C ALA A 388 -15.97 20.33 -2.36
N LYS A 389 -16.60 20.58 -3.51
CA LYS A 389 -16.13 21.49 -4.55
C LYS A 389 -17.16 22.57 -4.74
N GLY A 390 -16.77 23.83 -4.52
CA GLY A 390 -17.57 25.02 -4.82
C GLY A 390 -17.01 25.71 -6.04
N VAL A 391 -17.75 25.71 -7.14
CA VAL A 391 -17.44 26.50 -8.33
C VAL A 391 -18.06 27.88 -8.16
N LEU A 392 -17.22 28.90 -8.06
CA LEU A 392 -17.63 30.28 -7.86
C LEU A 392 -17.96 30.97 -9.19
N GLY A 393 -17.38 30.50 -10.28
CA GLY A 393 -17.68 30.95 -11.61
C GLY A 393 -17.25 29.91 -12.64
N SER A 394 -18.12 29.72 -13.64
CA SER A 394 -17.88 28.89 -14.80
C SER A 394 -18.24 29.67 -16.06
N HIS A 395 -17.40 29.56 -17.06
CA HIS A 395 -17.61 30.16 -18.37
C HIS A 395 -17.56 29.06 -19.43
N LYS A 396 -18.58 28.97 -20.26
CA LYS A 396 -18.69 27.96 -21.32
C LYS A 396 -18.40 28.59 -22.67
N ARG A 397 -17.51 28.00 -23.46
CA ARG A 397 -17.31 28.28 -24.87
C ARG A 397 -17.78 27.06 -25.67
N VAL A 398 -18.58 27.28 -26.68
CA VAL A 398 -19.12 26.25 -27.58
C VAL A 398 -18.56 26.48 -28.98
N GLU A 399 -18.06 25.43 -29.61
CA GLU A 399 -17.71 25.45 -31.03
C GLU A 399 -18.80 24.74 -31.83
N LEU A 400 -19.46 25.49 -32.69
CA LEU A 400 -20.53 25.06 -33.57
C LEU A 400 -20.09 25.22 -35.02
N TYR A 401 -20.00 24.15 -35.81
CA TYR A 401 -19.68 24.18 -37.25
C TYR A 401 -18.43 25.02 -37.61
N GLY A 402 -17.40 24.98 -36.76
CA GLY A 402 -16.17 25.74 -36.96
C GLY A 402 -16.31 27.24 -36.62
N ARG A 403 -17.44 27.68 -36.03
CA ARG A 403 -17.60 29.00 -35.43
C ARG A 403 -17.57 28.90 -33.92
N GLU A 404 -16.78 29.78 -33.32
CA GLU A 404 -16.74 29.91 -31.86
C GLU A 404 -17.86 30.82 -31.39
N ASP A 405 -18.82 30.33 -30.64
CA ASP A 405 -19.79 31.09 -29.89
C ASP A 405 -19.50 31.03 -28.40
N SER A 406 -19.23 32.17 -27.81
CA SER A 406 -19.05 32.26 -26.36
C SER A 406 -20.40 32.43 -25.68
N VAL A 407 -20.94 31.38 -25.10
CA VAL A 407 -22.10 31.48 -24.20
C VAL A 407 -21.59 31.90 -22.83
N CYS A 408 -21.86 33.15 -22.46
CA CYS A 408 -21.43 33.68 -21.17
C CYS A 408 -22.44 33.32 -20.07
N ASP A 409 -22.62 32.03 -19.80
CA ASP A 409 -23.34 31.58 -18.61
C ASP A 409 -22.38 31.52 -17.43
N ARG A 410 -22.46 32.55 -16.58
CA ARG A 410 -21.77 32.49 -15.29
C ARG A 410 -22.58 31.59 -14.36
N THR A 411 -22.29 30.31 -14.40
CA THR A 411 -22.89 29.36 -13.47
C THR A 411 -21.98 29.15 -12.26
N SER A 412 -22.59 29.15 -11.09
CA SER A 412 -21.94 28.71 -9.84
C SER A 412 -22.68 27.49 -9.33
N TYR A 413 -21.96 26.52 -8.78
CA TYR A 413 -22.56 25.31 -8.27
C TYR A 413 -21.72 24.66 -7.17
N LEU A 414 -22.35 23.77 -6.44
CA LEU A 414 -21.73 22.94 -5.41
C LEU A 414 -21.77 21.48 -5.82
N LYS A 415 -20.68 20.79 -5.56
CA LYS A 415 -20.54 19.34 -5.74
C LYS A 415 -19.94 18.75 -4.48
N PHE A 416 -20.62 17.76 -3.94
CA PHE A 416 -20.17 17.00 -2.78
C PHE A 416 -20.04 15.52 -3.15
N ASN A 417 -18.96 14.88 -2.71
CA ASN A 417 -18.74 13.46 -2.89
C ASN A 417 -18.13 12.85 -1.64
N THR A 418 -18.63 11.70 -1.23
CA THR A 418 -18.03 10.92 -0.14
C THR A 418 -18.01 9.44 -0.49
N ASN A 419 -16.88 8.79 -0.21
CA ASN A 419 -16.68 7.35 -0.43
C ASN A 419 -16.15 6.75 0.87
N PHE A 420 -16.86 5.79 1.40
CA PHE A 420 -16.50 5.06 2.61
C PHE A 420 -16.33 3.58 2.30
N GLN A 421 -15.28 2.98 2.86
CA GLN A 421 -15.04 1.55 2.84
C GLN A 421 -14.51 1.12 4.20
N TYR A 422 -15.02 0.04 4.71
CA TYR A 422 -14.53 -0.60 5.93
C TYR A 422 -14.10 -2.03 5.63
N ALA A 423 -13.06 -2.51 6.31
CA ALA A 423 -12.62 -3.89 6.22
C ALA A 423 -12.58 -4.49 7.63
N PHE A 424 -13.20 -5.64 7.81
CA PHE A 424 -13.07 -6.40 9.04
C PHE A 424 -13.08 -7.91 8.75
N THR A 425 -12.18 -8.60 9.41
CA THR A 425 -12.03 -10.04 9.29
C THR A 425 -13.02 -10.74 10.21
N VAL A 426 -13.92 -11.52 9.63
CA VAL A 426 -14.92 -12.32 10.36
C VAL A 426 -14.31 -13.64 10.84
N MET A 427 -13.53 -14.30 9.96
CA MET A 427 -12.79 -15.50 10.28
C MET A 427 -11.31 -15.23 10.05
N LYS A 428 -10.51 -15.33 11.12
CA LYS A 428 -9.08 -15.03 11.09
C LYS A 428 -8.41 -15.73 9.89
N ASP A 429 -7.72 -14.93 9.08
CA ASP A 429 -6.97 -15.31 7.89
C ASP A 429 -7.76 -15.87 6.68
N HIS A 430 -9.09 -16.00 6.76
CA HIS A 430 -9.86 -16.61 5.67
C HIS A 430 -10.96 -15.73 5.09
N ILE A 431 -11.73 -15.04 5.92
CA ILE A 431 -12.91 -14.30 5.46
C ILE A 431 -12.86 -12.86 5.93
N THR A 432 -12.87 -11.92 4.99
CA THR A 432 -12.98 -10.49 5.24
C THR A 432 -14.25 -9.93 4.61
N LEU A 433 -15.03 -9.19 5.38
CA LEU A 433 -16.15 -8.40 4.87
C LEU A 433 -15.69 -6.97 4.56
N LEU A 434 -16.20 -6.44 3.45
CA LEU A 434 -15.86 -5.14 2.89
C LEU A 434 -17.15 -4.34 2.60
N PRO A 435 -17.84 -3.83 3.63
CA PRO A 435 -18.95 -2.89 3.41
C PRO A 435 -18.42 -1.57 2.83
N SER A 436 -19.22 -0.98 1.94
CA SER A 436 -18.90 0.29 1.30
C SER A 436 -20.15 1.14 1.11
N ALA A 437 -19.98 2.46 1.19
CA ALA A 437 -21.03 3.43 0.89
C ALA A 437 -20.42 4.61 0.13
N SER A 438 -21.18 5.17 -0.80
CA SER A 438 -20.74 6.32 -1.57
C SER A 438 -21.94 7.21 -1.88
N ILE A 439 -21.76 8.51 -1.72
CA ILE A 439 -22.80 9.51 -1.95
C ILE A 439 -22.19 10.64 -2.77
N GLY A 440 -22.89 11.02 -3.83
CA GLY A 440 -22.56 12.23 -4.61
C GLY A 440 -23.78 13.12 -4.71
N ILE A 441 -23.59 14.40 -4.48
CA ILE A 441 -24.64 15.42 -4.57
C ILE A 441 -24.09 16.60 -5.34
N GLY A 442 -24.78 17.00 -6.39
CA GLY A 442 -24.51 18.19 -7.19
C GLY A 442 -25.76 19.04 -7.31
N THR A 443 -25.59 20.36 -7.38
CA THR A 443 -26.71 21.27 -7.66
C THR A 443 -27.13 21.15 -9.12
N ASP A 444 -28.38 21.44 -9.44
CA ASP A 444 -29.00 21.20 -10.74
C ASP A 444 -28.35 21.95 -11.91
N ASN A 445 -27.61 23.03 -11.62
CA ASN A 445 -26.86 23.81 -12.59
C ASN A 445 -25.41 23.35 -12.80
N MET A 446 -25.06 22.15 -12.35
CA MET A 446 -23.73 21.57 -12.54
C MET A 446 -23.45 21.28 -14.02
N ASN A 447 -22.23 21.60 -14.46
CA ASN A 447 -21.82 21.33 -15.84
C ASN A 447 -21.77 19.83 -16.12
N PHE A 448 -22.24 19.40 -17.31
CA PHE A 448 -22.16 18.02 -17.76
C PHE A 448 -20.77 17.38 -17.61
N ALA A 449 -19.72 18.16 -17.90
CA ALA A 449 -18.35 17.66 -17.79
C ALA A 449 -17.90 17.40 -16.34
N ASP A 450 -18.63 17.91 -15.35
CA ASP A 450 -18.36 17.73 -13.92
C ASP A 450 -19.36 16.78 -13.22
N GLU A 451 -20.29 16.16 -13.96
CA GLU A 451 -21.19 15.13 -13.44
C GLU A 451 -20.45 13.94 -12.85
N PHE A 452 -21.16 13.14 -12.08
CA PHE A 452 -20.65 11.85 -11.59
C PHE A 452 -20.76 10.80 -12.69
N PHE A 453 -19.63 10.26 -13.14
CA PHE A 453 -19.58 9.19 -14.11
C PHE A 453 -19.50 7.83 -13.40
N ILE A 454 -20.50 6.97 -13.63
CA ILE A 454 -20.67 5.72 -12.91
C ILE A 454 -20.46 4.53 -13.85
N GLY A 455 -19.72 3.54 -13.38
CA GLY A 455 -19.46 2.27 -14.04
C GLY A 455 -18.04 1.77 -13.91
N GLY A 456 -17.84 0.50 -14.30
CA GLY A 456 -16.56 -0.18 -14.16
C GLY A 456 -16.35 -0.78 -12.76
N TYR A 457 -15.33 -1.62 -12.63
CA TYR A 457 -15.03 -2.31 -11.36
C TYR A 457 -13.90 -1.65 -10.56
N ARG A 458 -13.10 -0.76 -11.14
CA ARG A 458 -11.81 -0.36 -10.59
C ARG A 458 -11.82 0.79 -9.60
N TYR A 459 -10.82 0.72 -8.69
CA TYR A 459 -10.49 1.76 -7.72
C TYR A 459 -9.58 2.87 -8.24
N ASN A 460 -9.10 2.80 -9.47
CA ASN A 460 -8.29 3.85 -10.05
C ASN A 460 -9.17 4.96 -10.59
N ASN A 461 -9.79 5.66 -9.68
CA ASN A 461 -10.68 6.76 -10.00
C ASN A 461 -9.87 7.91 -10.61
N ARG A 462 -9.99 8.05 -11.90
CA ARG A 462 -9.78 9.34 -12.54
C ARG A 462 -10.91 10.28 -12.09
N TYR A 463 -10.74 11.52 -12.37
CA TYR A 463 -11.68 12.57 -11.99
C TYR A 463 -13.15 12.16 -12.21
N GLY A 464 -13.97 12.29 -11.15
CA GLY A 464 -15.41 12.05 -11.22
C GLY A 464 -15.89 10.62 -11.46
N GLN A 465 -15.01 9.64 -11.63
CA GLN A 465 -15.41 8.24 -11.89
C GLN A 465 -15.81 7.53 -10.60
N ILE A 466 -16.96 6.86 -10.63
CA ILE A 466 -17.52 6.12 -9.50
C ILE A 466 -17.68 4.64 -9.90
N PRO A 467 -16.98 3.72 -9.23
CA PRO A 467 -17.02 2.31 -9.63
C PRO A 467 -18.33 1.64 -9.24
N PHE A 468 -19.03 1.11 -10.24
CA PHE A 468 -20.19 0.27 -10.08
C PHE A 468 -20.06 -0.95 -10.99
N ALA A 469 -19.83 -2.12 -10.40
CA ALA A 469 -19.72 -3.37 -11.14
C ALA A 469 -21.08 -3.68 -11.83
N GLY A 470 -21.02 -4.23 -13.03
CA GLY A 470 -22.21 -4.48 -13.87
C GLY A 470 -22.36 -3.47 -15.00
N LEU A 471 -22.04 -2.21 -14.76
CA LEU A 471 -21.99 -1.19 -15.80
C LEU A 471 -20.60 -1.10 -16.43
N LYS A 472 -20.52 -0.82 -17.73
CA LYS A 472 -19.25 -0.49 -18.39
C LYS A 472 -18.69 0.83 -17.84
N LEU A 473 -17.41 1.04 -17.97
CA LEU A 473 -16.76 2.25 -17.47
C LEU A 473 -17.45 3.51 -18.03
N ASN A 474 -17.80 4.44 -17.13
CA ASN A 474 -18.46 5.71 -17.44
C ASN A 474 -19.75 5.54 -18.28
N GLN A 475 -20.46 4.45 -18.10
CA GLN A 475 -21.70 4.16 -18.86
C GLN A 475 -22.84 5.08 -18.45
N TYR A 476 -22.92 5.43 -17.17
CA TYR A 476 -23.99 6.26 -16.61
C TYR A 476 -23.43 7.56 -16.05
N SER A 477 -24.17 8.66 -16.16
CA SER A 477 -23.81 9.94 -15.53
C SER A 477 -25.02 10.56 -14.85
N THR A 478 -24.78 11.28 -13.78
CA THR A 478 -25.84 11.89 -12.97
C THR A 478 -25.31 13.04 -12.13
N HIS A 479 -26.20 13.93 -11.71
CA HIS A 479 -25.92 14.96 -10.72
C HIS A 479 -25.92 14.42 -9.28
N ASN A 480 -26.72 13.37 -8.99
CA ASN A 480 -26.87 12.87 -7.64
C ASN A 480 -26.91 11.33 -7.63
N TYR A 481 -26.21 10.73 -6.70
CA TYR A 481 -26.25 9.28 -6.51
C TYR A 481 -26.09 8.89 -5.05
N PHE A 482 -26.69 7.75 -4.70
CA PHE A 482 -26.50 7.06 -3.44
C PHE A 482 -26.15 5.60 -3.77
N MET A 483 -25.07 5.12 -3.20
CA MET A 483 -24.60 3.76 -3.47
C MET A 483 -24.19 3.09 -2.17
N THR A 484 -24.59 1.83 -2.01
CA THR A 484 -24.13 0.98 -0.91
C THR A 484 -23.80 -0.40 -1.42
N GLY A 485 -22.93 -1.11 -0.74
CA GLY A 485 -22.60 -2.47 -1.12
C GLY A 485 -21.80 -3.19 -0.04
N ILE A 486 -21.79 -4.49 -0.16
CA ILE A 486 -20.98 -5.37 0.67
C ILE A 486 -20.30 -6.39 -0.21
N SER A 487 -19.01 -6.61 0.04
CA SER A 487 -18.26 -7.68 -0.60
C SER A 487 -17.65 -8.59 0.46
N LEU A 488 -17.65 -9.87 0.18
CA LEU A 488 -16.98 -10.90 0.96
C LEU A 488 -15.73 -11.32 0.19
N ARG A 489 -14.58 -11.31 0.84
CA ARG A 489 -13.34 -11.80 0.27
C ARG A 489 -12.85 -13.01 1.03
N LEU A 490 -12.64 -14.10 0.29
CA LEU A 490 -11.96 -15.31 0.73
C LEU A 490 -10.47 -15.13 0.45
N GLN A 491 -9.62 -15.34 1.44
CA GLN A 491 -8.19 -15.12 1.34
C GLN A 491 -7.41 -16.23 2.03
N ASP A 492 -6.18 -16.44 1.56
CA ASP A 492 -5.25 -17.39 2.16
C ASP A 492 -5.86 -18.79 2.38
N TYR A 493 -6.88 -19.14 1.58
CA TYR A 493 -7.57 -20.42 1.63
C TYR A 493 -6.95 -21.38 0.63
N THR A 494 -6.44 -22.50 1.14
CA THR A 494 -5.84 -23.56 0.32
C THR A 494 -6.74 -24.80 0.31
N PRO A 495 -7.88 -24.76 -0.42
CA PRO A 495 -8.72 -25.95 -0.53
C PRO A 495 -7.92 -27.07 -1.18
N PHE A 496 -8.06 -28.27 -0.64
CA PHE A 496 -7.39 -29.48 -1.14
C PHE A 496 -5.84 -29.47 -1.03
N GLY A 497 -5.25 -28.57 -0.21
CA GLY A 497 -3.79 -28.52 0.00
C GLY A 497 -3.00 -27.98 -1.20
N ILE A 498 -3.65 -27.31 -2.15
CA ILE A 498 -2.98 -26.73 -3.32
C ILE A 498 -2.34 -25.38 -2.91
N GLU A 499 -1.04 -25.37 -2.69
CA GLU A 499 -0.28 -24.17 -2.24
C GLU A 499 -0.43 -22.96 -3.17
N LEU A 500 -0.61 -23.16 -4.48
CA LEU A 500 -0.79 -22.08 -5.43
C LEU A 500 -2.04 -21.22 -5.10
N LEU A 501 -3.07 -21.82 -4.51
CA LEU A 501 -4.30 -21.14 -4.15
C LEU A 501 -4.13 -20.17 -2.95
N LYS A 502 -3.04 -20.27 -2.20
CA LYS A 502 -2.67 -19.30 -1.15
C LYS A 502 -2.56 -17.86 -1.67
N TYR A 503 -2.23 -17.70 -2.95
CA TYR A 503 -2.11 -16.38 -3.58
C TYR A 503 -3.40 -15.90 -4.25
N VAL A 504 -4.44 -16.73 -4.26
CA VAL A 504 -5.73 -16.43 -4.90
C VAL A 504 -6.72 -15.98 -3.85
N ASN A 505 -7.26 -14.76 -4.01
CA ASN A 505 -8.34 -14.25 -3.19
C ASN A 505 -9.63 -14.30 -4.00
N GLY A 506 -10.62 -15.07 -3.55
CA GLY A 506 -11.98 -15.02 -4.10
C GLY A 506 -12.69 -13.77 -3.62
N ILE A 507 -13.50 -13.15 -4.47
CA ILE A 507 -14.38 -12.04 -4.09
C ILE A 507 -15.77 -12.27 -4.61
N VAL A 508 -16.76 -12.00 -3.78
CA VAL A 508 -18.17 -11.93 -4.17
C VAL A 508 -18.82 -10.77 -3.46
N GLY A 509 -19.69 -10.05 -4.14
CA GLY A 509 -20.33 -8.91 -3.50
C GLY A 509 -21.56 -8.43 -4.26
N VAL A 510 -22.31 -7.58 -3.57
CA VAL A 510 -23.48 -6.92 -4.10
C VAL A 510 -23.35 -5.42 -3.91
N LYS A 511 -23.78 -4.65 -4.90
CA LYS A 511 -23.92 -3.20 -4.83
C LYS A 511 -25.27 -2.77 -5.32
N VAL A 512 -25.83 -1.76 -4.66
CA VAL A 512 -27.09 -1.12 -5.04
C VAL A 512 -26.83 0.37 -5.18
N MET A 513 -27.41 0.98 -6.19
CA MET A 513 -27.28 2.39 -6.51
C MET A 513 -28.65 2.97 -6.81
N ALA A 514 -28.87 4.19 -6.33
CA ALA A 514 -29.95 5.06 -6.78
C ALA A 514 -29.35 6.34 -7.36
N ALA A 515 -29.84 6.81 -8.51
CA ALA A 515 -29.25 7.94 -9.22
C ALA A 515 -30.33 8.89 -9.75
N TYR A 516 -30.09 10.20 -9.62
CA TYR A 516 -31.07 11.27 -9.88
C TYR A 516 -30.43 12.47 -10.57
N ASP A 517 -31.12 13.04 -11.54
CA ASP A 517 -30.63 14.20 -12.28
C ASP A 517 -30.89 15.54 -11.55
N ALA A 518 -31.88 15.59 -10.66
CA ALA A 518 -32.18 16.78 -9.87
C ALA A 518 -32.42 16.46 -8.40
N LEU A 519 -32.03 17.37 -7.50
CA LEU A 519 -32.25 17.24 -6.05
C LEU A 519 -33.73 17.18 -5.68
N SER A 520 -34.57 17.89 -6.43
CA SER A 520 -36.04 17.90 -6.23
C SER A 520 -36.70 16.54 -6.47
N ASN A 521 -36.04 15.64 -7.20
CA ASN A 521 -36.60 14.37 -7.65
C ASN A 521 -36.07 13.17 -6.87
N ILE A 522 -35.43 13.38 -5.72
CA ILE A 522 -34.89 12.30 -4.91
C ILE A 522 -36.03 11.49 -4.26
N ASP A 523 -36.24 10.27 -4.80
CA ASP A 523 -37.10 9.26 -4.24
C ASP A 523 -36.32 7.94 -4.15
N LEU A 524 -35.71 7.71 -2.98
CA LEU A 524 -34.82 6.56 -2.75
C LEU A 524 -35.50 5.21 -2.86
N LEU A 525 -36.83 5.17 -2.85
CA LEU A 525 -37.61 3.92 -2.91
C LEU A 525 -38.19 3.67 -4.31
N ASN A 526 -38.08 4.61 -5.25
CA ASN A 526 -38.61 4.44 -6.59
C ASN A 526 -37.76 3.44 -7.42
N PRO A 527 -38.30 2.28 -7.80
CA PRO A 527 -37.52 1.28 -8.53
C PRO A 527 -36.97 1.75 -9.88
N ALA A 528 -37.55 2.80 -10.47
CA ALA A 528 -37.09 3.34 -11.75
C ALA A 528 -35.66 3.92 -11.65
N TYR A 529 -35.29 4.43 -10.48
CA TYR A 529 -33.97 5.02 -10.22
C TYR A 529 -32.98 4.06 -9.57
N ILE A 530 -33.45 2.87 -9.12
CA ILE A 530 -32.60 1.89 -8.45
C ILE A 530 -31.97 0.96 -9.47
N ASN A 531 -30.69 0.69 -9.29
CA ASN A 531 -29.95 -0.36 -10.00
C ASN A 531 -29.16 -1.20 -9.01
N GLY A 532 -29.06 -2.49 -9.28
CA GLY A 532 -28.32 -3.44 -8.47
C GLY A 532 -27.38 -4.29 -9.30
N ALA A 533 -26.24 -4.67 -8.74
CA ALA A 533 -25.30 -5.56 -9.40
C ALA A 533 -24.69 -6.56 -8.39
N ILE A 534 -24.55 -7.81 -8.84
CA ILE A 534 -23.75 -8.82 -8.16
C ILE A 534 -22.44 -8.96 -8.92
N HIS A 535 -21.34 -9.04 -8.20
CA HIS A 535 -20.03 -9.31 -8.78
C HIS A 535 -19.34 -10.46 -8.06
N GLU A 536 -18.59 -11.23 -8.83
CA GLU A 536 -17.80 -12.36 -8.35
C GLU A 536 -16.48 -12.45 -9.12
N GLY A 537 -15.42 -12.95 -8.51
CA GLY A 537 -14.15 -13.07 -9.21
C GLY A 537 -12.98 -13.45 -8.34
N PHE A 538 -11.80 -13.26 -8.91
CA PHE A 538 -10.53 -13.61 -8.30
C PHE A 538 -9.54 -12.46 -8.38
N LEU A 539 -8.77 -12.31 -7.28
CA LEU A 539 -7.63 -11.42 -7.18
C LEU A 539 -6.40 -12.25 -6.84
N ILE A 540 -5.46 -12.34 -7.76
CA ILE A 540 -4.25 -13.15 -7.58
C ILE A 540 -3.09 -12.22 -7.24
N ARG A 541 -2.36 -12.54 -6.16
CA ARG A 541 -1.14 -11.81 -5.78
C ARG A 541 0.03 -12.32 -6.61
N THR A 542 0.69 -11.44 -7.34
CA THR A 542 1.89 -11.77 -8.10
C THR A 542 3.00 -10.73 -7.87
N PRO A 543 4.28 -11.09 -8.11
CA PRO A 543 5.39 -10.14 -8.00
C PRO A 543 5.30 -8.95 -8.97
N ILE A 544 4.63 -9.14 -10.11
CA ILE A 544 4.43 -8.09 -11.12
C ILE A 544 3.16 -7.27 -10.88
N GLY A 545 2.48 -7.51 -9.75
CA GLY A 545 1.24 -6.83 -9.36
C GLY A 545 0.02 -7.76 -9.34
N PRO A 546 -1.13 -7.25 -8.88
CA PRO A 546 -2.35 -8.04 -8.80
C PRO A 546 -2.87 -8.41 -10.19
N ILE A 547 -3.31 -9.66 -10.35
CA ILE A 547 -4.16 -10.06 -11.46
C ILE A 547 -5.59 -10.06 -10.95
N THR A 548 -6.47 -9.32 -11.61
CA THR A 548 -7.88 -9.21 -11.24
C THR A 548 -8.73 -9.75 -12.37
N PHE A 549 -9.62 -10.66 -12.05
CA PHE A 549 -10.65 -11.14 -12.95
C PHE A 549 -11.98 -11.10 -12.20
N VAL A 550 -12.93 -10.29 -12.68
CA VAL A 550 -14.24 -10.11 -12.06
C VAL A 550 -15.33 -10.16 -13.12
N CYS A 551 -16.34 -10.92 -12.83
CA CYS A 551 -17.60 -10.97 -13.56
C CYS A 551 -18.67 -10.24 -12.74
N ALA A 552 -19.51 -9.48 -13.39
CA ALA A 552 -20.61 -8.81 -12.73
C ALA A 552 -21.88 -8.86 -13.57
N ASN A 553 -23.00 -9.07 -12.89
CA ASN A 553 -24.33 -9.07 -13.50
C ASN A 553 -25.09 -7.84 -13.01
N ASP A 554 -25.60 -7.07 -13.95
CA ASP A 554 -26.46 -5.92 -13.68
C ASP A 554 -27.93 -6.37 -13.72
N TYR A 555 -28.68 -6.11 -12.65
CA TYR A 555 -30.08 -6.52 -12.54
C TYR A 555 -31.02 -5.78 -13.48
N LYS A 556 -30.75 -4.51 -13.78
CA LYS A 556 -31.62 -3.68 -14.59
C LYS A 556 -31.51 -4.01 -16.08
N THR A 557 -30.30 -4.34 -16.53
CA THR A 557 -30.03 -4.62 -17.95
C THR A 557 -29.90 -6.11 -18.24
N GLU A 558 -29.87 -6.96 -17.20
CA GLU A 558 -29.63 -8.41 -17.27
C GLU A 558 -28.32 -8.77 -18.00
N LYS A 559 -27.39 -7.81 -18.08
CA LYS A 559 -26.12 -7.95 -18.79
C LYS A 559 -24.99 -8.34 -17.86
N ARG A 560 -24.12 -9.17 -18.44
CA ARG A 560 -22.88 -9.60 -17.81
C ARG A 560 -21.73 -8.74 -18.30
N SER A 561 -20.94 -8.21 -17.36
CA SER A 561 -19.71 -7.47 -17.62
C SER A 561 -18.53 -8.25 -17.08
N LEU A 562 -17.45 -8.33 -17.85
CA LEU A 562 -16.18 -8.95 -17.46
C LEU A 562 -15.13 -7.86 -17.28
N TYR A 563 -14.34 -7.96 -16.23
CA TYR A 563 -13.25 -7.04 -15.93
C TYR A 563 -11.96 -7.82 -15.75
N PHE A 564 -10.95 -7.44 -16.48
CA PHE A 564 -9.64 -8.07 -16.40
C PHE A 564 -8.53 -7.03 -16.28
N SER A 565 -7.59 -7.29 -15.38
CA SER A 565 -6.42 -6.45 -15.26
C SER A 565 -5.23 -7.15 -14.64
N VAL A 566 -4.04 -6.70 -14.99
CA VAL A 566 -2.76 -7.22 -14.50
C VAL A 566 -1.83 -6.06 -14.18
N GLY A 567 -1.05 -6.18 -13.11
CA GLY A 567 0.07 -5.30 -12.82
C GLY A 567 -0.24 -4.15 -11.88
N PHE A 568 0.81 -3.38 -11.60
CA PHE A 568 0.73 -2.21 -10.74
C PHE A 568 0.38 -0.98 -11.57
N ASN A 569 -0.85 -0.52 -11.43
CA ASN A 569 -1.16 0.84 -11.78
C ASN A 569 -0.86 1.70 -10.55
N LEU A 570 0.25 2.45 -10.58
CA LEU A 570 0.55 3.39 -9.50
C LEU A 570 -0.63 4.37 -9.40
N PRO A 571 -1.27 4.49 -8.23
CA PRO A 571 -2.43 5.37 -8.11
C PRO A 571 -1.99 6.81 -8.38
N TYR A 572 -2.85 7.58 -9.02
CA TYR A 572 -2.79 9.04 -8.97
C TYR A 572 -2.68 9.43 -7.50
N ILE A 573 -1.62 10.16 -7.16
CA ILE A 573 -1.08 10.12 -5.82
C ILE A 573 -1.99 10.79 -4.82
N LYS A 574 -2.01 10.13 -3.75
CA LYS A 574 -2.71 10.42 -2.51
C LYS A 574 -2.25 11.70 -1.83
#